data_fd031ca7ba828edbb20a00cd21aa5ae8
#
_entry.id   fd031ca7ba828edbb20a00cd21aa5ae8
#
_cell.length_a   1.000
_cell.length_b   1.000
_cell.length_c   1.000
_cell.angle_alpha   90.00
_cell.angle_beta   90.00
_cell.angle_gamma   90.00
#
_symmetry.space_group_name_H-M   'P 1'
#
loop_
_entity.id
_entity.type
_entity.pdbx_description
1 polymer ?
#
loop_
_entity_poly.entity_id
_entity_poly.type
_entity_poly.pdbx_seq_one_letter_code
_entity_poly.pdbx_strand_id
1 'polypeptide(L)'
;DEKKRKGMSYFWSEKTSLTGTWEDVMLLCVPIIGNSGDIYGQCGVELNSMYFNQNYTAVDSKYGSMVTILAPVSDQILEVQKGMTGSTDGTWLQSVEDLKINHKKYYNEYFSGQGEFIGLQKEIQIPGEKEDRWVVAVLLPKDKWQASVWRNRNYMMLAGIGFLVVMFFLANHLSQRFVKPILRGFSDIVGNKELLRNESGIE
;
A
#
# COMPACT_ATOMS: atom_id res chain seq x y z
N ASP A 1 17.33 37.53 22.45
CA ASP A 1 17.22 37.44 20.96
C ASP A 1 16.53 36.15 20.47
N GLU A 2 16.67 35.03 21.17
CA GLU A 2 15.96 33.79 20.84
C GLU A 2 14.44 33.87 21.08
N LYS A 3 13.99 34.65 22.05
CA LYS A 3 12.55 34.85 22.34
C LYS A 3 11.84 35.64 21.24
N LYS A 4 12.53 36.55 20.53
CA LYS A 4 11.96 37.31 19.41
C LYS A 4 11.84 36.50 18.13
N ARG A 5 12.70 35.50 17.95
CA ARG A 5 12.63 34.56 16.79
C ARG A 5 11.47 33.57 16.87
N LYS A 6 10.90 33.36 18.05
CA LYS A 6 9.77 32.43 18.28
C LYS A 6 8.42 32.85 17.66
N GLY A 7 8.32 34.05 17.09
CA GLY A 7 7.11 34.55 16.41
C GLY A 7 7.13 34.46 14.89
N MET A 8 8.15 33.84 14.33
CA MET A 8 8.36 33.77 12.89
C MET A 8 7.86 32.46 12.36
N SER A 9 6.74 32.48 11.72
CA SER A 9 6.12 31.30 11.16
C SER A 9 6.50 31.17 9.70
N TYR A 10 7.16 30.08 9.36
CA TYR A 10 7.13 29.54 8.01
C TYR A 10 5.70 29.02 7.80
N PHE A 11 5.16 29.20 6.62
CA PHE A 11 3.84 28.64 6.33
C PHE A 11 3.76 28.20 4.87
N TRP A 12 2.94 27.19 4.63
CA TRP A 12 2.49 26.84 3.29
C TRP A 12 1.25 27.65 2.98
N SER A 13 1.20 28.25 1.78
CA SER A 13 -0.05 28.77 1.27
C SER A 13 -0.96 27.61 0.87
N GLU A 14 -2.26 27.80 0.93
CA GLU A 14 -3.18 26.91 0.25
C GLU A 14 -2.91 26.91 -1.27
N LYS A 15 -3.28 25.81 -1.91
CA LYS A 15 -3.21 25.71 -3.37
C LYS A 15 -4.03 26.82 -4.02
N THR A 16 -3.42 27.55 -4.92
CA THR A 16 -4.03 28.66 -5.64
C THR A 16 -3.74 28.53 -7.11
N SER A 17 -4.77 28.72 -7.94
CA SER A 17 -4.61 28.74 -9.41
C SER A 17 -4.06 30.07 -9.85
N LEU A 18 -2.98 30.05 -10.64
CA LEU A 18 -2.38 31.25 -11.21
C LEU A 18 -3.29 31.84 -12.29
N THR A 19 -3.60 33.12 -12.13
CA THR A 19 -4.44 33.85 -13.10
C THR A 19 -3.80 33.83 -14.50
N GLY A 20 -4.54 33.34 -15.47
CA GLY A 20 -4.08 33.26 -16.87
C GLY A 20 -3.26 32.02 -17.22
N THR A 21 -3.11 31.10 -16.30
CA THR A 21 -2.48 29.80 -16.53
C THR A 21 -3.42 28.67 -16.07
N TRP A 22 -3.09 27.45 -16.43
CA TRP A 22 -3.78 26.24 -15.94
C TRP A 22 -3.04 25.60 -14.76
N GLU A 23 -2.11 26.32 -14.18
CA GLU A 23 -1.23 25.81 -13.13
C GLU A 23 -1.73 26.19 -11.75
N ASP A 24 -1.77 25.18 -10.90
CA ASP A 24 -1.98 25.34 -9.48
C ASP A 24 -0.61 25.41 -8.79
N VAL A 25 -0.47 26.35 -7.87
CA VAL A 25 0.77 26.58 -7.12
C VAL A 25 0.50 26.62 -5.63
N MET A 26 1.51 26.24 -4.87
CA MET A 26 1.63 26.47 -3.43
C MET A 26 2.93 27.20 -3.17
N LEU A 27 2.95 28.05 -2.15
CA LEU A 27 4.12 28.81 -1.75
C LEU A 27 4.54 28.38 -0.34
N LEU A 28 5.81 28.00 -0.18
CA LEU A 28 6.44 27.97 1.12
C LEU A 28 7.03 29.36 1.41
N CYS A 29 6.40 30.09 2.29
CA CYS A 29 6.79 31.45 2.61
C CYS A 29 7.72 31.49 3.84
N VAL A 30 8.79 32.25 3.70
CA VAL A 30 9.79 32.49 4.75
C VAL A 30 9.90 33.98 4.99
N PRO A 31 9.64 34.49 6.20
CA PRO A 31 9.77 35.91 6.48
C PRO A 31 11.25 36.34 6.51
N ILE A 32 11.54 37.47 5.90
CA ILE A 32 12.86 38.13 5.94
C ILE A 32 12.83 39.12 7.10
N ILE A 33 13.71 38.92 8.06
CA ILE A 33 13.68 39.66 9.30
C ILE A 33 14.97 40.42 9.49
N GLY A 34 14.84 41.67 9.89
CA GLY A 34 15.95 42.52 10.21
C GLY A 34 16.52 42.29 11.61
N ASN A 35 17.66 42.93 11.89
CA ASN A 35 18.33 42.86 13.20
C ASN A 35 17.47 43.39 14.37
N SER A 36 16.51 44.25 14.08
CA SER A 36 15.53 44.77 15.06
C SER A 36 14.40 43.80 15.37
N GLY A 37 14.25 42.75 14.57
CA GLY A 37 13.16 41.77 14.65
C GLY A 37 11.92 42.14 13.82
N ASP A 38 12.00 43.21 13.03
CA ASP A 38 10.95 43.65 12.13
C ASP A 38 10.98 42.84 10.85
N ILE A 39 9.78 42.52 10.31
CA ILE A 39 9.63 41.82 9.04
C ILE A 39 9.77 42.81 7.90
N TYR A 40 10.80 42.69 7.10
CA TYR A 40 11.08 43.56 5.93
C TYR A 40 10.43 43.02 4.65
N GLY A 41 10.12 41.73 4.61
CA GLY A 41 9.56 41.12 3.44
C GLY A 41 9.38 39.60 3.63
N GLN A 42 9.00 38.95 2.55
CA GLN A 42 8.85 37.50 2.51
C GLN A 42 9.60 36.96 1.29
N CYS A 43 10.26 35.82 1.47
CA CYS A 43 10.81 35.01 0.40
C CYS A 43 10.01 33.73 0.32
N GLY A 44 9.64 33.32 -0.89
CA GLY A 44 8.86 32.11 -1.08
C GLY A 44 9.52 31.14 -2.07
N VAL A 45 9.32 29.85 -1.85
CA VAL A 45 9.61 28.81 -2.83
C VAL A 45 8.28 28.34 -3.39
N GLU A 46 8.15 28.44 -4.71
CA GLU A 46 6.98 27.99 -5.43
C GLU A 46 7.06 26.49 -5.70
N LEU A 47 5.98 25.79 -5.37
CA LEU A 47 5.74 24.41 -5.73
C LEU A 47 4.55 24.37 -6.67
N ASN A 48 4.77 24.13 -7.96
CA ASN A 48 3.67 23.98 -8.90
C ASN A 48 3.21 22.53 -9.03
N SER A 49 1.97 22.32 -9.48
CA SER A 49 1.34 21.01 -9.58
C SER A 49 2.05 20.10 -10.57
N MET A 50 2.55 20.63 -11.68
CA MET A 50 3.27 19.85 -12.68
C MET A 50 4.61 19.34 -12.12
N TYR A 51 5.37 20.22 -11.48
CA TYR A 51 6.64 19.85 -10.85
C TYR A 51 6.42 18.80 -9.75
N PHE A 52 5.38 18.98 -8.91
CA PHE A 52 5.02 18.02 -7.87
C PHE A 52 4.68 16.66 -8.48
N ASN A 53 3.86 16.65 -9.51
CA ASN A 53 3.46 15.42 -10.19
C ASN A 53 4.66 14.69 -10.84
N GLN A 54 5.59 15.42 -11.45
CA GLN A 54 6.75 14.82 -12.10
C GLN A 54 7.78 14.25 -11.12
N ASN A 55 8.00 14.92 -9.98
CA ASN A 55 9.11 14.60 -9.10
C ASN A 55 8.72 13.79 -7.86
N TYR A 56 7.47 13.88 -7.41
CA TYR A 56 7.02 13.25 -6.17
C TYR A 56 5.97 12.15 -6.38
N THR A 57 5.74 11.77 -7.61
CA THR A 57 4.89 10.62 -7.93
C THR A 57 5.68 9.32 -7.79
N ALA A 58 5.12 8.33 -7.12
CA ALA A 58 5.71 7.01 -7.03
C ALA A 58 5.67 6.32 -8.42
N VAL A 59 6.83 6.27 -9.10
CA VAL A 59 6.94 5.83 -10.50
C VAL A 59 6.93 4.31 -10.64
N ASP A 60 7.39 3.59 -9.63
CA ASP A 60 7.54 2.14 -9.69
C ASP A 60 6.66 1.46 -8.68
N SER A 61 5.39 1.34 -9.00
CA SER A 61 4.51 0.60 -8.12
C SER A 61 4.12 -0.74 -8.74
N LYS A 62 4.55 -1.80 -8.10
CA LYS A 62 4.09 -3.16 -8.33
C LYS A 62 2.55 -3.28 -8.30
N TYR A 63 1.89 -2.30 -7.73
CA TYR A 63 0.46 -2.28 -7.48
C TYR A 63 -0.30 -1.33 -8.40
N GLY A 64 0.36 -0.67 -9.36
CA GLY A 64 -0.26 0.28 -10.29
C GLY A 64 -0.21 1.72 -9.81
N SER A 65 -1.26 2.49 -10.02
CA SER A 65 -1.31 3.92 -9.73
C SER A 65 -1.29 4.20 -8.23
N MET A 66 -0.20 4.75 -7.73
CA MET A 66 -0.15 5.37 -6.41
C MET A 66 -0.41 6.86 -6.52
N VAL A 67 -1.01 7.42 -5.50
CA VAL A 67 -1.25 8.85 -5.38
C VAL A 67 -0.42 9.39 -4.25
N THR A 68 0.38 10.40 -4.52
CA THR A 68 1.10 11.17 -3.50
C THR A 68 0.36 12.47 -3.24
N ILE A 69 0.10 12.78 -1.99
CA ILE A 69 -0.65 13.97 -1.58
C ILE A 69 0.18 14.74 -0.56
N LEU A 70 0.30 16.04 -0.77
CA LEU A 70 0.81 17.00 0.21
C LEU A 70 -0.34 17.93 0.56
N ALA A 71 -0.91 17.79 1.75
CA ALA A 71 -2.08 18.57 2.14
C ALA A 71 -2.15 18.80 3.66
N PRO A 72 -2.91 19.82 4.12
CA PRO A 72 -3.18 20.01 5.53
C PRO A 72 -4.20 18.98 6.04
N VAL A 73 -4.13 18.70 7.32
CA VAL A 73 -5.06 17.83 8.04
C VAL A 73 -5.76 18.62 9.12
N SER A 74 -7.09 18.68 9.04
CA SER A 74 -7.97 19.26 10.05
C SER A 74 -8.98 18.20 10.49
N ASP A 75 -9.17 18.01 11.78
CA ASP A 75 -10.18 17.10 12.36
C ASP A 75 -10.21 15.68 11.74
N GLN A 76 -9.04 15.10 11.46
CA GLN A 76 -8.87 13.82 10.78
C GLN A 76 -9.35 13.80 9.31
N ILE A 77 -9.48 14.97 8.71
CA ILE A 77 -9.76 15.13 7.29
C ILE A 77 -8.48 15.62 6.60
N LEU A 78 -8.04 14.90 5.58
CA LEU A 78 -6.98 15.33 4.68
C LEU A 78 -7.62 16.23 3.63
N GLU A 79 -7.35 17.52 3.70
CA GLU A 79 -7.94 18.55 2.83
C GLU A 79 -7.18 18.58 1.50
N VAL A 80 -7.47 17.61 0.65
CA VAL A 80 -6.73 17.39 -0.61
C VAL A 80 -6.88 18.55 -1.58
N GLN A 81 -8.03 19.22 -1.54
CA GLN A 81 -8.28 20.36 -2.42
C GLN A 81 -7.39 21.58 -2.12
N LYS A 82 -6.93 21.71 -0.89
CA LYS A 82 -6.01 22.77 -0.46
C LYS A 82 -4.52 22.43 -0.70
N GLY A 83 -4.25 21.19 -1.13
CA GLY A 83 -2.91 20.67 -1.26
C GLY A 83 -2.53 20.29 -2.70
N MET A 84 -1.37 19.67 -2.83
CA MET A 84 -0.85 19.14 -4.10
C MET A 84 -1.04 17.64 -4.19
N THR A 85 -1.39 17.18 -5.39
CA THR A 85 -1.54 15.76 -5.70
C THR A 85 -0.67 15.39 -6.87
N GLY A 86 -0.05 14.21 -6.79
CA GLY A 86 0.72 13.61 -7.87
C GLY A 86 0.31 12.15 -8.08
N SER A 87 0.12 11.76 -9.33
CA SER A 87 -0.25 10.39 -9.67
C SER A 87 0.33 10.00 -11.04
N THR A 88 0.73 8.73 -11.18
CA THR A 88 1.13 8.18 -12.48
C THR A 88 -0.05 8.06 -13.44
N ASP A 89 -1.25 7.98 -12.88
CA ASP A 89 -2.50 7.96 -13.63
C ASP A 89 -3.12 9.35 -13.56
N GLY A 90 -2.99 10.14 -14.62
CA GLY A 90 -3.41 11.54 -14.69
C GLY A 90 -4.90 11.80 -14.38
N THR A 91 -5.70 10.74 -14.25
CA THR A 91 -7.11 10.83 -13.88
C THR A 91 -7.33 11.36 -12.46
N TRP A 92 -6.33 11.24 -11.59
CA TRP A 92 -6.41 11.69 -10.19
C TRP A 92 -6.12 13.17 -9.97
N LEU A 93 -5.65 13.87 -11.00
CA LEU A 93 -5.29 15.29 -10.89
C LEU A 93 -6.49 16.23 -10.85
N GLN A 94 -7.68 15.77 -11.22
CA GLN A 94 -8.82 16.65 -11.47
C GLN A 94 -9.96 16.63 -10.45
N SER A 95 -10.05 15.64 -9.57
CA SER A 95 -11.25 15.49 -8.72
C SER A 95 -11.07 14.70 -7.43
N VAL A 96 -9.97 14.87 -6.72
CA VAL A 96 -9.87 14.22 -5.41
C VAL A 96 -10.56 15.10 -4.37
N GLU A 97 -11.69 14.63 -3.87
CA GLU A 97 -12.35 15.22 -2.70
C GLU A 97 -11.50 15.00 -1.45
N ASP A 98 -11.81 15.77 -0.41
CA ASP A 98 -11.17 15.61 0.89
C ASP A 98 -11.37 14.20 1.43
N LEU A 99 -10.32 13.65 2.03
CA LEU A 99 -10.27 12.28 2.47
C LEU A 99 -10.34 12.20 4.00
N LYS A 100 -11.28 11.44 4.51
CA LYS A 100 -11.35 11.15 5.94
C LYS A 100 -10.32 10.08 6.31
N ILE A 101 -9.50 10.40 7.31
CA ILE A 101 -8.50 9.50 7.85
C ILE A 101 -9.17 8.58 8.86
N ASN A 102 -9.18 7.28 8.60
CA ASN A 102 -9.72 6.27 9.49
C ASN A 102 -8.61 5.62 10.31
N HIS A 103 -8.97 4.99 11.41
CA HIS A 103 -8.01 4.40 12.33
C HIS A 103 -7.07 3.39 11.66
N LYS A 104 -5.83 3.37 12.15
CA LYS A 104 -4.81 2.39 11.77
C LYS A 104 -5.32 0.98 11.99
N LYS A 105 -5.29 0.18 10.93
CA LYS A 105 -5.46 -1.25 11.04
C LYS A 105 -4.14 -1.90 10.60
N TYR A 106 -3.47 -2.54 11.56
CA TYR A 106 -2.10 -3.02 11.41
C TYR A 106 -1.11 -1.85 11.25
N TYR A 107 -0.40 -1.75 10.12
CA TYR A 107 0.59 -0.70 9.82
C TYR A 107 0.10 0.33 8.78
N ASN A 108 -1.07 0.11 8.20
CA ASN A 108 -1.64 0.97 7.16
C ASN A 108 -2.77 1.81 7.72
N GLU A 109 -2.90 3.01 7.22
CA GLU A 109 -4.05 3.87 7.45
C GLU A 109 -5.05 3.71 6.30
N TYR A 110 -6.31 3.85 6.63
CA TYR A 110 -7.38 3.82 5.66
C TYR A 110 -7.91 5.23 5.47
N PHE A 111 -8.09 5.60 4.21
CA PHE A 111 -8.63 6.89 3.83
C PHE A 111 -9.92 6.65 3.04
N SER A 112 -10.96 7.41 3.34
CA SER A 112 -12.26 7.29 2.70
C SER A 112 -12.75 8.65 2.18
N GLY A 113 -13.28 8.66 0.96
CA GLY A 113 -13.87 9.78 0.26
C GLY A 113 -14.78 9.25 -0.83
N GLN A 114 -14.63 9.72 -2.07
CA GLN A 114 -15.27 9.08 -3.23
C GLN A 114 -14.78 7.66 -3.52
N GLY A 115 -13.71 7.20 -2.81
CA GLY A 115 -13.18 5.87 -2.87
C GLY A 115 -12.53 5.47 -1.54
N GLU A 116 -12.13 4.21 -1.44
CA GLU A 116 -11.37 3.71 -0.31
C GLU A 116 -9.90 3.56 -0.71
N PHE A 117 -9.02 4.08 0.12
CA PHE A 117 -7.58 4.04 -0.09
C PHE A 117 -6.88 3.41 1.10
N ILE A 118 -5.75 2.80 0.83
CA ILE A 118 -4.83 2.27 1.84
C ILE A 118 -3.50 2.99 1.64
N GLY A 119 -2.90 3.48 2.70
CA GLY A 119 -1.65 4.20 2.57
C GLY A 119 -0.95 4.48 3.86
N LEU A 120 0.04 5.34 3.75
CA LEU A 120 0.82 5.85 4.87
C LEU A 120 0.87 7.36 4.76
N GLN A 121 0.83 8.02 5.90
CA GLN A 121 1.05 9.45 6.00
C GLN A 121 2.20 9.74 6.96
N LYS A 122 2.90 10.82 6.67
CA LYS A 122 3.94 11.35 7.55
C LYS A 122 3.76 12.85 7.69
N GLU A 123 3.75 13.29 8.93
CA GLU A 123 3.68 14.71 9.24
C GLU A 123 4.97 15.42 8.84
N ILE A 124 4.81 16.58 8.21
CA ILE A 124 5.89 17.52 7.93
C ILE A 124 5.90 18.52 9.08
N GLN A 125 7.00 18.55 9.81
CA GLN A 125 7.19 19.56 10.85
C GLN A 125 7.68 20.86 10.21
N ILE A 126 6.84 21.86 10.17
CA ILE A 126 7.20 23.21 9.72
C ILE A 126 7.52 24.01 10.96
N PRO A 127 8.77 24.51 11.12
CA PRO A 127 9.14 25.28 12.28
C PRO A 127 8.32 26.56 12.40
N GLY A 128 7.59 26.73 13.50
CA GLY A 128 6.86 27.95 13.82
C GLY A 128 5.37 27.95 13.47
N GLU A 129 4.89 27.01 12.73
CA GLU A 129 3.47 26.86 12.44
C GLU A 129 2.77 26.11 13.59
N LYS A 130 1.76 26.71 14.17
CA LYS A 130 1.06 26.16 15.33
C LYS A 130 -0.31 25.56 14.99
N GLU A 131 -0.88 25.90 13.86
CA GLU A 131 -2.31 25.61 13.58
C GLU A 131 -2.53 24.60 12.46
N ASP A 132 -1.70 24.59 11.41
CA ASP A 132 -1.92 23.70 10.28
C ASP A 132 -0.96 22.52 10.30
N ARG A 133 -1.54 21.36 10.47
CA ARG A 133 -0.80 20.09 10.44
C ARG A 133 -0.70 19.58 9.00
N TRP A 134 0.45 19.81 8.37
CA TRP A 134 0.72 19.34 7.01
C TRP A 134 1.24 17.90 6.99
N VAL A 135 0.75 17.11 6.06
CA VAL A 135 1.19 15.72 5.89
C VAL A 135 1.52 15.42 4.44
N VAL A 136 2.50 14.55 4.25
CA VAL A 136 2.68 13.81 2.99
C VAL A 136 2.03 12.45 3.16
N ALA A 137 1.09 12.14 2.29
CA ALA A 137 0.43 10.84 2.24
C ALA A 137 0.73 10.15 0.90
N VAL A 138 1.01 8.85 0.95
CA VAL A 138 1.10 8.00 -0.24
C VAL A 138 -0.01 6.98 -0.15
N LEU A 139 -0.92 7.04 -1.10
CA LEU A 139 -2.17 6.30 -1.11
C LEU A 139 -2.24 5.34 -2.29
N LEU A 140 -2.81 4.19 -2.05
CA LEU A 140 -3.10 3.18 -3.06
C LEU A 140 -4.61 2.90 -3.07
N PRO A 141 -5.30 3.00 -4.21
CA PRO A 141 -6.70 2.61 -4.30
C PRO A 141 -6.90 1.17 -3.86
N LYS A 142 -7.87 0.94 -2.98
CA LYS A 142 -8.12 -0.36 -2.36
C LYS A 142 -8.51 -1.43 -3.37
N ASP A 143 -9.22 -1.07 -4.41
CA ASP A 143 -9.59 -1.95 -5.52
C ASP A 143 -8.36 -2.49 -6.26
N LYS A 144 -7.39 -1.64 -6.54
CA LYS A 144 -6.12 -2.02 -7.17
C LYS A 144 -5.31 -2.97 -6.27
N TRP A 145 -5.23 -2.64 -4.98
CA TRP A 145 -4.57 -3.50 -4.01
C TRP A 145 -5.27 -4.85 -3.90
N GLN A 146 -6.60 -4.87 -3.78
CA GLN A 146 -7.37 -6.11 -3.72
C GLN A 146 -7.20 -6.95 -4.98
N ALA A 147 -7.25 -6.36 -6.16
CA ALA A 147 -7.04 -7.07 -7.43
C ALA A 147 -5.67 -7.79 -7.45
N SER A 148 -4.61 -7.14 -6.96
CA SER A 148 -3.28 -7.73 -6.87
C SER A 148 -3.23 -8.90 -5.87
N VAL A 149 -3.86 -8.74 -4.70
CA VAL A 149 -3.95 -9.80 -3.67
C VAL A 149 -4.74 -11.00 -4.19
N TRP A 150 -5.88 -10.76 -4.85
CA TRP A 150 -6.70 -11.82 -5.45
C TRP A 150 -5.95 -12.61 -6.51
N ARG A 151 -5.23 -11.93 -7.38
CA ARG A 151 -4.40 -12.55 -8.41
C ARG A 151 -3.34 -13.46 -7.79
N ASN A 152 -2.59 -13.00 -6.81
CA ASN A 152 -1.59 -13.79 -6.10
C ASN A 152 -2.21 -15.00 -5.38
N ARG A 153 -3.35 -14.81 -4.74
CA ARG A 153 -4.09 -15.90 -4.06
C ARG A 153 -4.51 -16.98 -5.05
N ASN A 154 -5.01 -16.59 -6.20
CA ASN A 154 -5.44 -17.55 -7.23
C ASN A 154 -4.26 -18.36 -7.76
N TYR A 155 -3.09 -17.74 -7.97
CA TYR A 155 -1.87 -18.46 -8.35
C TYR A 155 -1.42 -19.44 -7.27
N MET A 156 -1.46 -19.06 -5.99
CA MET A 156 -1.12 -19.96 -4.89
C MET A 156 -2.09 -21.13 -4.79
N MET A 157 -3.39 -20.89 -4.96
CA MET A 157 -4.39 -21.97 -4.97
C MET A 157 -4.18 -22.93 -6.14
N LEU A 158 -3.92 -22.41 -7.35
CA LEU A 158 -3.65 -23.23 -8.52
C LEU A 158 -2.38 -24.09 -8.35
N ALA A 159 -1.32 -23.50 -7.82
CA ALA A 159 -0.09 -24.22 -7.51
C ALA A 159 -0.31 -25.31 -6.45
N GLY A 160 -1.11 -25.03 -5.41
CA GLY A 160 -1.48 -26.01 -4.38
C GLY A 160 -2.27 -27.18 -4.94
N ILE A 161 -3.27 -26.91 -5.78
CA ILE A 161 -4.05 -27.96 -6.46
C ILE A 161 -3.16 -28.78 -7.38
N GLY A 162 -2.30 -28.13 -8.17
CA GLY A 162 -1.32 -28.82 -9.02
C GLY A 162 -0.40 -29.76 -8.23
N PHE A 163 0.10 -29.29 -7.08
CA PHE A 163 0.93 -30.10 -6.19
C PHE A 163 0.16 -31.33 -5.65
N LEU A 164 -1.10 -31.16 -5.22
CA LEU A 164 -1.92 -32.28 -4.75
C LEU A 164 -2.17 -33.31 -5.84
N VAL A 165 -2.42 -32.89 -7.08
CA VAL A 165 -2.58 -33.77 -8.23
C VAL A 165 -1.30 -34.57 -8.48
N VAL A 166 -0.14 -33.94 -8.49
CA VAL A 166 1.14 -34.61 -8.65
C VAL A 166 1.39 -35.63 -7.54
N MET A 167 1.14 -35.25 -6.28
CA MET A 167 1.29 -36.15 -5.14
C MET A 167 0.34 -37.34 -5.20
N PHE A 168 -0.90 -37.14 -5.68
CA PHE A 168 -1.85 -38.22 -5.89
C PHE A 168 -1.37 -39.24 -6.93
N PHE A 169 -0.85 -38.77 -8.07
CA PHE A 169 -0.30 -39.64 -9.09
C PHE A 169 0.95 -40.40 -8.61
N LEU A 170 1.84 -39.71 -7.90
CA LEU A 170 3.02 -40.34 -7.31
C LEU A 170 2.64 -41.41 -6.29
N ALA A 171 1.73 -41.11 -5.39
CA ALA A 171 1.23 -42.06 -4.39
C ALA A 171 0.61 -43.29 -5.05
N ASN A 172 -0.22 -43.09 -6.09
CA ASN A 172 -0.84 -44.18 -6.84
C ASN A 172 0.19 -45.02 -7.58
N HIS A 173 1.19 -44.36 -8.21
CA HIS A 173 2.29 -45.07 -8.90
C HIS A 173 3.11 -45.90 -7.93
N LEU A 174 3.52 -45.34 -6.80
CA LEU A 174 4.26 -46.04 -5.75
C LEU A 174 3.45 -47.18 -5.14
N SER A 175 2.18 -46.97 -4.90
CA SER A 175 1.26 -48.00 -4.40
C SER A 175 1.17 -49.18 -5.37
N GLN A 176 1.00 -48.92 -6.66
CA GLN A 176 0.94 -49.98 -7.65
C GLN A 176 2.26 -50.74 -7.82
N ARG A 177 3.38 -50.03 -7.77
CA ARG A 177 4.69 -50.65 -8.05
C ARG A 177 5.30 -51.37 -6.85
N PHE A 178 5.05 -50.90 -5.63
CA PHE A 178 5.66 -51.44 -4.43
C PHE A 178 4.66 -52.09 -3.48
N VAL A 179 3.56 -51.42 -3.15
CA VAL A 179 2.66 -51.88 -2.11
C VAL A 179 1.85 -53.08 -2.56
N LYS A 180 1.25 -53.04 -3.75
CA LYS A 180 0.43 -54.17 -4.26
C LYS A 180 1.24 -55.47 -4.41
N PRO A 181 2.45 -55.52 -4.99
CA PRO A 181 3.23 -56.75 -5.06
C PRO A 181 3.59 -57.32 -3.68
N ILE A 182 3.94 -56.46 -2.72
CA ILE A 182 4.26 -56.89 -1.35
C ILE A 182 3.02 -57.50 -0.69
N LEU A 183 1.88 -56.85 -0.80
CA LEU A 183 0.63 -57.37 -0.24
C LEU A 183 0.20 -58.72 -0.87
N ARG A 184 0.40 -58.88 -2.20
CA ARG A 184 0.15 -60.16 -2.87
C ARG A 184 1.07 -61.26 -2.36
N GLY A 185 2.38 -60.93 -2.21
CA GLY A 185 3.33 -61.89 -1.66
C GLY A 185 2.98 -62.35 -0.24
N PHE A 186 2.52 -61.41 0.61
CA PHE A 186 2.03 -61.79 1.96
C PHE A 186 0.74 -62.62 1.92
N SER A 187 -0.20 -62.28 1.03
CA SER A 187 -1.43 -63.03 0.87
C SER A 187 -1.16 -64.48 0.42
N ASP A 188 -0.23 -64.67 -0.50
CA ASP A 188 0.16 -65.99 -1.00
C ASP A 188 0.86 -66.85 0.11
N ILE A 189 1.70 -66.22 0.95
CA ILE A 189 2.33 -66.91 2.09
C ILE A 189 1.30 -67.32 3.13
N VAL A 190 0.34 -66.44 3.46
CA VAL A 190 -0.71 -66.77 4.43
C VAL A 190 -1.67 -67.85 3.89
N GLY A 191 -2.04 -67.75 2.61
CA GLY A 191 -2.86 -68.77 1.96
C GLY A 191 -2.21 -70.15 1.89
N ASN A 192 -0.93 -70.22 1.53
CA ASN A 192 -0.18 -71.47 1.57
C ASN A 192 -0.01 -72.04 2.98
N LYS A 193 0.10 -71.20 3.99
CA LYS A 193 0.19 -71.65 5.37
C LYS A 193 -1.15 -72.21 5.92
N GLU A 194 -2.29 -71.73 5.43
CA GLU A 194 -3.60 -72.31 5.73
C GLU A 194 -3.80 -73.66 5.01
N LEU A 195 -3.34 -73.79 3.78
CA LEU A 195 -3.41 -75.07 3.05
C LEU A 195 -2.53 -76.15 3.75
N LEU A 196 -1.33 -75.84 4.15
CA LEU A 196 -0.44 -76.72 4.88
C LEU A 196 -0.97 -77.12 6.26
N ARG A 197 -1.72 -76.21 6.92
CA ARG A 197 -2.37 -76.50 8.20
C ARG A 197 -3.58 -77.40 8.06
N ASN A 198 -4.31 -77.31 6.93
CA ASN A 198 -5.44 -78.18 6.63
C ASN A 198 -4.98 -79.60 6.21
N GLU A 199 -3.83 -79.74 5.55
CA GLU A 199 -3.26 -81.06 5.19
C GLU A 199 -2.64 -81.75 6.41
N SER A 200 -2.13 -81.01 7.38
CA SER A 200 -1.58 -81.60 8.61
C SER A 200 -2.63 -81.89 9.71
N GLY A 201 -3.89 -81.60 9.45
CA GLY A 201 -5.03 -81.84 10.39
C GLY A 201 -5.84 -83.09 10.07
N ILE A 202 -5.37 -83.98 9.18
CA ILE A 202 -5.96 -85.28 8.90
C ILE A 202 -5.00 -86.36 9.37
N GLU A 203 -4.96 -86.55 10.71
CA GLU A 203 -4.61 -87.77 11.42
C GLU A 203 -5.43 -87.82 12.70
#